data_f636b24548541959fcc9b57b51ccc263
#
_entry.id   f636b24548541959fcc9b57b51ccc263
#
_cell.length_a   1.000
_cell.length_b   1.000
_cell.length_c   1.000
_cell.angle_alpha   90.00
_cell.angle_beta   90.00
_cell.angle_gamma   90.00
#
_symmetry.space_group_name_H-M   'P 1'
#
loop_
_entity.id
_entity.type
_entity.pdbx_description
1 polymer ?
#
loop_
_entity_poly.entity_id
_entity_poly.type
_entity_poly.pdbx_seq_one_letter_code
_entity_poly.pdbx_strand_id
1 'polypeptide(L)'
;MRSYRPVDFGIRDTRQVQGGQVTAGSRGAGAPVMAGDAGWRGRFLNQLSEQVGRYAINTFNTEIERRYLEGQSRALMDESEEEIQGDPLTKDSEVAGFRDAKGKLALADMDVKFEEDLPELTKKPAEEVKSYLSSRRAEMTPLLSSMTREAKASIMGQMYLRDRAHIKTWQSAHQAYILEQKKAAIATQNSVSLQGMVAARSAYLNGNLS
;
A
#
# COMPACT_ATOMS: atom_id res chain seq x y z
N MET A 1 -0.04 9.14 -45.99
CA MET A 1 -0.24 8.23 -44.83
C MET A 1 1.13 7.94 -44.21
N ARG A 2 1.47 8.58 -43.10
CA ARG A 2 2.72 8.30 -42.37
C ARG A 2 2.37 7.34 -41.24
N SER A 3 2.97 6.15 -41.27
CA SER A 3 2.80 5.12 -40.23
C SER A 3 3.50 5.55 -38.95
N TYR A 4 2.74 5.69 -37.90
CA TYR A 4 3.22 5.90 -36.55
C TYR A 4 3.87 4.60 -36.04
N ARG A 5 5.16 4.62 -35.74
CA ARG A 5 5.82 3.51 -35.02
C ARG A 5 5.70 3.78 -33.52
N PRO A 6 5.18 2.85 -32.74
CA PRO A 6 5.18 3.00 -31.29
C PRO A 6 6.63 2.99 -30.76
N VAL A 7 6.93 3.91 -29.85
CA VAL A 7 8.22 3.97 -29.15
C VAL A 7 8.23 2.83 -28.16
N ASP A 8 9.16 1.89 -28.38
CA ASP A 8 9.39 0.75 -27.50
C ASP A 8 10.20 1.25 -26.27
N PHE A 9 9.53 1.38 -25.13
CA PHE A 9 10.19 1.65 -23.85
C PHE A 9 10.82 0.36 -23.34
N GLY A 10 11.95 -0.02 -23.92
CA GLY A 10 12.76 -1.12 -23.45
C GLY A 10 13.19 -0.93 -22.02
N ILE A 11 12.52 -1.63 -21.11
CA ILE A 11 12.99 -1.85 -19.74
C ILE A 11 14.25 -2.69 -19.85
N ARG A 12 15.42 -2.05 -19.91
CA ARG A 12 16.71 -2.73 -19.77
C ARG A 12 16.88 -3.13 -18.32
N ASP A 13 16.88 -4.42 -18.11
CA ASP A 13 17.25 -5.12 -16.88
C ASP A 13 18.69 -4.72 -16.50
N THR A 14 18.85 -3.76 -15.60
CA THR A 14 20.15 -3.43 -15.01
C THR A 14 20.35 -4.22 -13.73
N ARG A 15 20.58 -5.54 -13.87
CA ARG A 15 21.24 -6.32 -12.84
C ARG A 15 22.73 -6.06 -12.91
N GLN A 16 23.19 -5.13 -12.13
CA GLN A 16 24.54 -5.14 -11.53
C GLN A 16 24.59 -4.09 -10.42
N VAL A 17 24.31 -4.51 -9.21
CA VAL A 17 24.83 -3.82 -8.03
C VAL A 17 25.69 -4.82 -7.29
N GLN A 18 26.99 -4.62 -7.40
CA GLN A 18 28.03 -5.27 -6.64
C GLN A 18 27.87 -5.08 -5.14
N GLY A 19 28.24 -6.12 -4.42
CA GLY A 19 28.17 -6.29 -2.99
C GLY A 19 28.62 -5.11 -2.14
N GLY A 20 27.77 -4.75 -1.20
CA GLY A 20 28.11 -4.06 0.01
C GLY A 20 27.99 -5.06 1.16
N GLN A 21 29.09 -5.33 1.85
CA GLN A 21 29.15 -6.17 3.04
C GLN A 21 28.19 -5.66 4.10
N VAL A 22 27.22 -6.49 4.47
CA VAL A 22 26.41 -6.28 5.68
C VAL A 22 27.11 -6.99 6.82
N THR A 23 27.74 -6.24 7.69
CA THR A 23 28.24 -6.72 8.97
C THR A 23 27.08 -7.16 9.85
N ALA A 24 27.10 -8.44 10.23
CA ALA A 24 26.19 -8.99 11.20
C ALA A 24 26.43 -8.33 12.58
N GLY A 25 25.38 -7.72 13.14
CA GLY A 25 25.41 -7.15 14.48
C GLY A 25 24.06 -7.27 15.16
N SER A 26 24.04 -8.13 16.18
CA SER A 26 23.14 -8.24 17.32
C SER A 26 21.67 -8.61 17.11
N ARG A 27 21.38 -9.80 17.61
CA ARG A 27 20.07 -10.30 18.02
C ARG A 27 19.42 -9.34 19.04
N GLY A 28 18.33 -8.74 18.67
CA GLY A 28 17.37 -8.16 19.57
C GLY A 28 15.99 -8.51 19.02
N ALA A 29 15.29 -9.42 19.72
CA ALA A 29 13.89 -9.71 19.44
C ALA A 29 13.05 -8.51 19.94
N GLY A 30 13.01 -7.47 19.10
CA GLY A 30 12.06 -6.37 19.23
C GLY A 30 11.06 -6.53 18.10
N ALA A 31 9.76 -6.60 18.42
CA ALA A 31 8.71 -6.45 17.44
C ALA A 31 9.02 -5.22 16.57
N PRO A 32 8.84 -5.27 15.24
CA PRO A 32 9.01 -4.09 14.43
C PRO A 32 7.98 -3.06 14.88
N VAL A 33 8.43 -2.06 15.60
CA VAL A 33 7.67 -0.84 15.82
C VAL A 33 7.43 -0.28 14.42
N MET A 34 6.19 -0.35 13.97
CA MET A 34 5.72 0.28 12.75
C MET A 34 6.09 1.77 12.86
N ALA A 35 7.20 2.14 12.25
CA ALA A 35 7.55 3.56 12.12
C ALA A 35 6.47 4.19 11.24
N GLY A 36 5.69 5.07 11.88
CA GLY A 36 4.47 5.64 11.32
C GLY A 36 4.68 6.31 9.97
N ASP A 37 3.66 6.25 9.27
CA ASP A 37 3.04 6.97 8.15
C ASP A 37 3.83 8.07 7.39
N ALA A 38 4.79 8.77 7.98
CA ALA A 38 5.60 9.79 7.34
C ALA A 38 6.70 9.22 6.41
N GLY A 39 7.14 7.99 6.62
CA GLY A 39 8.33 7.45 5.94
C GLY A 39 8.10 6.99 4.51
N TRP A 40 6.90 6.52 4.14
CA TRP A 40 6.63 6.06 2.77
C TRP A 40 6.15 7.21 1.87
N ARG A 41 5.33 8.14 2.38
CA ARG A 41 4.97 9.38 1.67
C ARG A 41 6.24 10.15 1.32
N GLY A 42 7.17 10.29 2.27
CA GLY A 42 8.47 10.92 2.02
C GLY A 42 9.28 10.16 0.96
N ARG A 43 9.32 8.83 0.99
CA ARG A 43 10.03 8.01 -0.02
C ARG A 43 9.37 8.09 -1.39
N PHE A 44 8.04 8.02 -1.45
CA PHE A 44 7.29 8.14 -2.69
C PHE A 44 7.42 9.53 -3.31
N LEU A 45 7.29 10.59 -2.51
CA LEU A 45 7.49 11.97 -2.95
C LEU A 45 8.95 12.22 -3.37
N ASN A 46 9.93 11.68 -2.66
CA ASN A 46 11.33 11.74 -3.05
C ASN A 46 11.59 10.97 -4.35
N GLN A 47 11.04 9.78 -4.51
CA GLN A 47 11.19 8.99 -5.73
C GLN A 47 10.52 9.67 -6.94
N LEU A 48 9.37 10.30 -6.74
CA LEU A 48 8.69 11.10 -7.77
C LEU A 48 9.47 12.39 -8.06
N SER A 49 9.96 13.09 -7.03
CA SER A 49 10.77 14.30 -7.19
C SER A 49 12.13 14.00 -7.83
N GLU A 50 12.75 12.84 -7.53
CA GLU A 50 13.97 12.41 -8.23
C GLU A 50 13.71 12.06 -9.69
N GLN A 51 12.59 11.42 -10.02
CA GLN A 51 12.21 11.18 -11.41
C GLN A 51 11.96 12.51 -12.14
N VAL A 52 11.17 13.40 -11.56
CA VAL A 52 10.95 14.74 -12.11
C VAL A 52 12.26 15.53 -12.21
N GLY A 53 13.12 15.46 -11.20
CA GLY A 53 14.42 16.13 -11.20
C GLY A 53 15.41 15.57 -12.22
N ARG A 54 15.48 14.26 -12.42
CA ARG A 54 16.35 13.64 -13.44
C ARG A 54 15.88 13.96 -14.85
N TYR A 55 14.57 14.03 -15.09
CA TYR A 55 14.01 14.45 -16.38
C TYR A 55 14.21 15.95 -16.64
N ALA A 56 14.15 16.80 -15.62
CA ALA A 56 14.42 18.24 -15.74
C ALA A 56 15.88 18.55 -16.13
N ILE A 57 16.81 17.68 -15.78
CA ILE A 57 18.25 17.86 -16.09
C ILE A 57 18.60 17.36 -17.50
N ASN A 58 17.86 16.39 -18.07
CA ASN A 58 18.12 15.84 -19.39
C ASN A 58 17.11 16.35 -20.43
N THR A 59 17.39 17.52 -20.96
CA THR A 59 16.91 18.04 -22.27
C THR A 59 15.49 17.65 -22.65
N PHE A 60 14.50 18.40 -22.14
CA PHE A 60 13.15 18.36 -22.70
C PHE A 60 13.14 18.99 -24.10
N ASN A 61 13.22 18.16 -25.10
CA ASN A 61 13.17 18.63 -26.49
C ASN A 61 11.76 18.94 -26.99
N THR A 62 10.71 18.66 -26.19
CA THR A 62 9.33 18.95 -26.59
C THR A 62 8.54 19.65 -25.48
N GLU A 63 7.79 20.68 -25.85
CA GLU A 63 6.87 21.41 -24.96
C GLU A 63 5.83 20.48 -24.32
N ILE A 64 5.43 19.42 -25.03
CA ILE A 64 4.46 18.41 -24.58
C ILE A 64 4.97 17.66 -23.35
N GLU A 65 6.23 17.21 -23.36
CA GLU A 65 6.82 16.50 -22.22
C GLU A 65 6.99 17.42 -21.01
N ARG A 66 7.41 18.65 -21.25
CA ARG A 66 7.50 19.67 -20.20
C ARG A 66 6.15 19.90 -19.51
N ARG A 67 5.09 20.07 -20.29
CA ARG A 67 3.74 20.28 -19.78
C ARG A 67 3.20 19.08 -19.02
N TYR A 68 3.47 17.88 -19.49
CA TYR A 68 3.09 16.66 -18.78
C TYR A 68 3.71 16.61 -17.37
N LEU A 69 5.00 16.94 -17.22
CA LEU A 69 5.67 16.99 -15.93
C LEU A 69 5.20 18.15 -15.05
N GLU A 70 4.88 19.28 -15.66
CA GLU A 70 4.27 20.40 -14.96
C GLU A 70 2.92 20.00 -14.33
N GLY A 71 2.08 19.28 -15.08
CA GLY A 71 0.86 18.70 -14.54
C GLY A 71 1.09 17.74 -13.37
N GLN A 72 2.10 16.87 -13.47
CA GLN A 72 2.47 16.00 -12.34
C GLN A 72 2.90 16.82 -11.11
N SER A 73 3.69 17.86 -11.31
CA SER A 73 4.13 18.74 -10.23
C SER A 73 2.96 19.42 -9.53
N ARG A 74 2.01 19.96 -10.29
CA ARG A 74 0.80 20.60 -9.74
C ARG A 74 -0.05 19.63 -8.91
N ALA A 75 -0.21 18.39 -9.38
CA ALA A 75 -0.93 17.37 -8.64
C ALA A 75 -0.28 17.06 -7.27
N LEU A 76 1.07 17.08 -7.22
CA LEU A 76 1.83 16.89 -5.98
C LEU A 76 1.75 18.08 -5.02
N MET A 77 1.54 19.29 -5.54
CA MET A 77 1.31 20.52 -4.77
C MET A 77 -0.15 20.68 -4.32
N ASP A 78 -0.99 19.67 -4.62
CA ASP A 78 -2.42 19.63 -4.31
C ASP A 78 -3.23 20.76 -4.97
N GLU A 79 -2.74 21.27 -6.12
CA GLU A 79 -3.47 22.21 -6.95
C GLU A 79 -4.71 21.55 -7.59
N SER A 80 -5.65 22.34 -8.09
CA SER A 80 -6.83 21.84 -8.76
C SER A 80 -6.59 21.69 -10.28
N GLU A 81 -7.23 20.70 -10.91
CA GLU A 81 -7.18 20.52 -12.37
C GLU A 81 -7.76 21.73 -13.12
N GLU A 82 -8.72 22.43 -12.50
CA GLU A 82 -9.39 23.61 -13.08
C GLU A 82 -8.45 24.80 -13.22
N GLU A 83 -7.37 24.85 -12.45
CA GLU A 83 -6.35 25.91 -12.53
C GLU A 83 -5.38 25.72 -13.70
N ILE A 84 -5.43 24.58 -14.40
CA ILE A 84 -4.61 24.31 -15.57
C ILE A 84 -5.13 25.11 -16.76
N GLN A 85 -4.39 26.16 -17.10
CA GLN A 85 -4.70 27.05 -18.22
C GLN A 85 -3.62 26.93 -19.30
N GLY A 86 -4.02 27.04 -20.57
CA GLY A 86 -3.04 27.02 -21.69
C GLY A 86 -3.68 26.77 -23.05
N ASP A 87 -2.82 26.66 -24.05
CA ASP A 87 -3.19 26.26 -25.40
C ASP A 87 -3.77 24.82 -25.35
N PRO A 88 -4.88 24.53 -26.07
CA PRO A 88 -5.52 23.21 -26.07
C PRO A 88 -4.57 22.02 -26.20
N LEU A 89 -3.56 22.12 -27.10
CA LEU A 89 -2.60 21.03 -27.35
C LEU A 89 -1.64 20.79 -26.18
N THR A 90 -1.25 21.84 -25.48
CA THR A 90 -0.34 21.73 -24.32
C THR A 90 -1.09 21.45 -23.04
N LYS A 91 -2.30 21.97 -22.91
CA LYS A 91 -3.20 21.73 -21.79
C LYS A 91 -3.53 20.24 -21.62
N ASP A 92 -3.83 19.54 -22.72
CA ASP A 92 -4.15 18.11 -22.68
C ASP A 92 -3.00 17.27 -22.07
N SER A 93 -1.77 17.61 -22.38
CA SER A 93 -0.59 16.94 -21.79
C SER A 93 -0.43 17.24 -20.33
N GLU A 94 -0.65 18.48 -19.89
CA GLU A 94 -0.56 18.91 -18.50
C GLU A 94 -1.67 18.23 -17.68
N VAL A 95 -2.91 18.20 -18.16
CA VAL A 95 -4.03 17.49 -17.56
C VAL A 95 -3.76 15.99 -17.46
N ALA A 96 -3.19 15.38 -18.50
CA ALA A 96 -2.83 13.97 -18.48
C ALA A 96 -1.77 13.66 -17.41
N GLY A 97 -0.75 14.49 -17.29
CA GLY A 97 0.27 14.38 -16.24
C GLY A 97 -0.31 14.54 -14.83
N PHE A 98 -1.17 15.53 -14.65
CA PHE A 98 -1.89 15.79 -13.40
C PHE A 98 -2.71 14.56 -12.97
N ARG A 99 -3.54 14.02 -13.86
CA ARG A 99 -4.38 12.85 -13.56
C ARG A 99 -3.56 11.59 -13.28
N ASP A 100 -2.46 11.37 -13.98
CA ASP A 100 -1.55 10.26 -13.71
C ASP A 100 -0.95 10.36 -12.30
N ALA A 101 -0.49 11.54 -11.90
CA ALA A 101 0.02 11.76 -10.55
C ALA A 101 -1.05 11.60 -9.46
N LYS A 102 -2.25 12.16 -9.66
CA LYS A 102 -3.40 11.96 -8.74
C LYS A 102 -3.76 10.46 -8.61
N GLY A 103 -3.67 9.68 -9.71
CA GLY A 103 -3.86 8.23 -9.65
C GLY A 103 -2.83 7.51 -8.80
N LYS A 104 -1.57 7.89 -8.91
CA LYS A 104 -0.49 7.34 -8.08
C LYS A 104 -0.64 7.72 -6.61
N LEU A 105 -1.04 8.97 -6.32
CA LEU A 105 -1.34 9.42 -4.95
C LEU A 105 -2.51 8.65 -4.36
N ALA A 106 -3.60 8.48 -5.11
CA ALA A 106 -4.74 7.72 -4.65
C ALA A 106 -4.42 6.24 -4.37
N LEU A 107 -3.54 5.62 -5.18
CA LEU A 107 -3.02 4.29 -4.88
C LEU A 107 -2.25 4.25 -3.55
N ALA A 108 -1.46 5.26 -3.30
CA ALA A 108 -0.71 5.36 -2.07
C ALA A 108 -1.63 5.56 -0.85
N ASP A 109 -2.67 6.38 -0.99
CA ASP A 109 -3.69 6.56 0.05
C ASP A 109 -4.49 5.27 0.33
N MET A 110 -4.70 4.43 -0.68
CA MET A 110 -5.30 3.10 -0.49
C MET A 110 -4.42 2.20 0.40
N ASP A 111 -3.09 2.23 0.20
CA ASP A 111 -2.16 1.45 1.02
C ASP A 111 -2.21 1.93 2.49
N VAL A 112 -2.19 3.24 2.72
CA VAL A 112 -2.29 3.80 4.08
C VAL A 112 -3.58 3.38 4.75
N LYS A 113 -4.71 3.57 4.09
CA LYS A 113 -6.01 3.19 4.63
C LYS A 113 -6.11 1.70 4.93
N PHE A 114 -5.50 0.86 4.08
CA PHE A 114 -5.43 -0.57 4.37
C PHE A 114 -4.61 -0.87 5.63
N GLU A 115 -3.47 -0.19 5.82
CA GLU A 115 -2.65 -0.36 7.01
C GLU A 115 -3.36 0.13 8.27
N GLU A 116 -4.07 1.25 8.21
CA GLU A 116 -4.89 1.80 9.28
C GLU A 116 -6.04 0.86 9.67
N ASP A 117 -6.72 0.27 8.69
CA ASP A 117 -7.85 -0.62 8.89
C ASP A 117 -7.44 -2.08 9.20
N LEU A 118 -6.17 -2.45 8.98
CA LEU A 118 -5.67 -3.83 9.14
C LEU A 118 -5.97 -4.45 10.50
N PRO A 119 -5.87 -3.74 11.64
CA PRO A 119 -6.20 -4.32 12.96
C PRO A 119 -7.66 -4.79 13.04
N GLU A 120 -8.59 -4.06 12.44
CA GLU A 120 -10.00 -4.46 12.39
C GLU A 120 -10.26 -5.53 11.33
N LEU A 121 -9.65 -5.40 10.17
CA LEU A 121 -9.73 -6.39 9.10
C LEU A 121 -9.18 -7.76 9.53
N THR A 122 -8.19 -7.78 10.41
CA THR A 122 -7.60 -9.02 10.96
C THR A 122 -8.63 -9.88 11.69
N LYS A 123 -9.66 -9.28 12.26
CA LYS A 123 -10.75 -9.99 12.96
C LYS A 123 -11.84 -10.53 12.02
N LYS A 124 -11.83 -10.11 10.75
CA LYS A 124 -12.87 -10.39 9.78
C LYS A 124 -12.56 -11.60 8.90
N PRO A 125 -13.59 -12.28 8.36
CA PRO A 125 -13.41 -13.37 7.42
C PRO A 125 -12.90 -12.86 6.06
N ALA A 126 -12.30 -13.76 5.28
CA ALA A 126 -11.68 -13.46 4.00
C ALA A 126 -12.62 -12.76 3.00
N GLU A 127 -13.90 -13.12 3.01
CA GLU A 127 -14.89 -12.55 2.09
C GLU A 127 -15.17 -11.06 2.37
N GLU A 128 -15.18 -10.66 3.65
CA GLU A 128 -15.32 -9.25 4.02
C GLU A 128 -14.10 -8.43 3.60
N VAL A 129 -12.90 -9.00 3.74
CA VAL A 129 -11.66 -8.33 3.30
C VAL A 129 -11.62 -8.17 1.78
N LYS A 130 -12.06 -9.18 1.02
CA LYS A 130 -12.20 -9.06 -0.43
C LYS A 130 -13.22 -7.99 -0.83
N SER A 131 -14.34 -7.93 -0.13
CA SER A 131 -15.36 -6.90 -0.33
C SER A 131 -14.80 -5.50 -0.03
N TYR A 132 -14.08 -5.34 1.06
CA TYR A 132 -13.39 -4.11 1.41
C TYR A 132 -12.44 -3.65 0.28
N LEU A 133 -11.56 -4.53 -0.20
CA LEU A 133 -10.64 -4.20 -1.31
C LEU A 133 -11.40 -3.87 -2.61
N SER A 134 -12.50 -4.57 -2.87
CA SER A 134 -13.36 -4.27 -4.03
C SER A 134 -14.01 -2.89 -3.94
N SER A 135 -14.49 -2.49 -2.76
CA SER A 135 -15.05 -1.15 -2.52
C SER A 135 -13.99 -0.06 -2.72
N ARG A 136 -12.78 -0.26 -2.22
CA ARG A 136 -11.66 0.66 -2.42
C ARG A 136 -11.29 0.82 -3.91
N ARG A 137 -11.31 -0.28 -4.67
CA ARG A 137 -11.13 -0.20 -6.14
C ARG A 137 -12.25 0.59 -6.82
N ALA A 138 -13.48 0.44 -6.36
CA ALA A 138 -14.61 1.17 -6.92
C ALA A 138 -14.47 2.69 -6.70
N GLU A 139 -13.90 3.14 -5.59
CA GLU A 139 -13.59 4.54 -5.30
C GLU A 139 -12.62 5.16 -6.33
N MET A 140 -11.73 4.34 -6.95
CA MET A 140 -10.80 4.78 -7.99
C MET A 140 -11.47 4.94 -9.37
N THR A 141 -12.66 4.40 -9.58
CA THR A 141 -13.30 4.36 -10.91
C THR A 141 -13.48 5.73 -11.56
N PRO A 142 -13.94 6.78 -10.84
CA PRO A 142 -14.06 8.10 -11.43
C PRO A 142 -12.73 8.65 -11.96
N LEU A 143 -11.67 8.51 -11.17
CA LEU A 143 -10.33 8.94 -11.52
C LEU A 143 -9.79 8.17 -12.74
N LEU A 144 -9.94 6.85 -12.75
CA LEU A 144 -9.53 5.98 -13.86
C LEU A 144 -10.28 6.30 -15.16
N SER A 145 -11.52 6.75 -15.08
CA SER A 145 -12.30 7.11 -16.28
C SER A 145 -11.78 8.36 -16.99
N SER A 146 -11.09 9.24 -16.25
CA SER A 146 -10.54 10.50 -16.76
C SER A 146 -9.11 10.37 -17.30
N MET A 147 -8.46 9.21 -17.11
CA MET A 147 -7.07 8.97 -17.52
C MET A 147 -6.93 8.51 -18.97
N THR A 148 -5.73 8.66 -19.52
CA THR A 148 -5.36 8.00 -20.77
C THR A 148 -5.41 6.48 -20.63
N ARG A 149 -5.54 5.78 -21.76
CA ARG A 149 -5.61 4.32 -21.77
C ARG A 149 -4.37 3.67 -21.14
N GLU A 150 -3.20 4.21 -21.42
CA GLU A 150 -1.91 3.73 -20.93
C GLU A 150 -1.77 3.96 -19.41
N ALA A 151 -2.07 5.16 -18.94
CA ALA A 151 -2.05 5.49 -17.51
C ALA A 151 -3.05 4.63 -16.73
N LYS A 152 -4.27 4.48 -17.23
CA LYS A 152 -5.29 3.61 -16.66
C LYS A 152 -4.80 2.16 -16.56
N ALA A 153 -4.22 1.60 -17.63
CA ALA A 153 -3.71 0.22 -17.62
C ALA A 153 -2.59 0.05 -16.58
N SER A 154 -1.69 1.03 -16.48
CA SER A 154 -0.60 1.04 -15.49
C SER A 154 -1.15 1.05 -14.05
N ILE A 155 -2.08 1.97 -13.74
CA ILE A 155 -2.69 2.08 -12.40
C ILE A 155 -3.47 0.80 -12.05
N MET A 156 -4.27 0.26 -12.97
CA MET A 156 -5.01 -1.00 -12.74
C MET A 156 -4.07 -2.17 -12.47
N GLY A 157 -2.95 -2.26 -13.20
CA GLY A 157 -1.93 -3.28 -12.94
C GLY A 157 -1.33 -3.17 -11.54
N GLN A 158 -1.01 -1.94 -11.12
CA GLN A 158 -0.51 -1.67 -9.77
C GLN A 158 -1.55 -2.00 -8.70
N MET A 159 -2.82 -1.62 -8.88
CA MET A 159 -3.92 -1.98 -7.97
C MET A 159 -4.00 -3.50 -7.76
N TYR A 160 -3.96 -4.27 -8.85
CA TYR A 160 -4.00 -5.73 -8.75
C TYR A 160 -2.83 -6.30 -7.92
N LEU A 161 -1.62 -5.79 -8.13
CA LEU A 161 -0.44 -6.24 -7.37
C LEU A 161 -0.55 -5.87 -5.88
N ARG A 162 -1.07 -4.68 -5.58
CA ARG A 162 -1.29 -4.20 -4.20
C ARG A 162 -2.37 -4.99 -3.49
N ASP A 163 -3.51 -5.23 -4.13
CA ASP A 163 -4.57 -6.08 -3.57
C ASP A 163 -4.04 -7.46 -3.17
N ARG A 164 -3.19 -8.04 -4.03
CA ARG A 164 -2.56 -9.33 -3.74
C ARG A 164 -1.60 -9.25 -2.54
N ALA A 165 -0.85 -8.17 -2.43
CA ALA A 165 0.03 -7.92 -1.28
C ALA A 165 -0.79 -7.72 0.01
N HIS A 166 -1.87 -6.92 -0.05
CA HIS A 166 -2.78 -6.67 1.06
C HIS A 166 -3.42 -7.96 1.57
N ILE A 167 -3.92 -8.82 0.67
CA ILE A 167 -4.48 -10.12 1.05
C ILE A 167 -3.43 -10.97 1.77
N LYS A 168 -2.19 -11.00 1.28
CA LYS A 168 -1.10 -11.75 1.93
C LYS A 168 -0.78 -11.20 3.32
N THR A 169 -0.70 -9.88 3.46
CA THR A 169 -0.47 -9.21 4.75
C THR A 169 -1.59 -9.52 5.74
N TRP A 170 -2.85 -9.39 5.29
CA TRP A 170 -4.00 -9.75 6.11
C TRP A 170 -3.97 -11.22 6.52
N GLN A 171 -3.69 -12.17 5.61
CA GLN A 171 -3.61 -13.60 5.94
C GLN A 171 -2.61 -13.87 7.06
N SER A 172 -1.44 -13.26 7.01
CA SER A 172 -0.41 -13.39 8.05
C SER A 172 -0.88 -12.83 9.40
N ALA A 173 -1.50 -11.66 9.39
CA ALA A 173 -2.05 -11.02 10.59
C ALA A 173 -3.22 -11.82 11.17
N HIS A 174 -4.13 -12.30 10.33
CA HIS A 174 -5.28 -13.11 10.75
C HIS A 174 -4.85 -14.44 11.36
N GLN A 175 -3.84 -15.12 10.80
CA GLN A 175 -3.28 -16.34 11.38
C GLN A 175 -2.69 -16.09 12.76
N ALA A 176 -1.96 -15.00 12.94
CA ALA A 176 -1.42 -14.61 14.24
C ALA A 176 -2.55 -14.33 15.25
N TYR A 177 -3.58 -13.61 14.85
CA TYR A 177 -4.76 -13.33 15.66
C TYR A 177 -5.47 -14.62 16.11
N ILE A 178 -5.73 -15.55 15.19
CA ILE A 178 -6.36 -16.86 15.53
C ILE A 178 -5.49 -17.66 16.50
N LEU A 179 -4.18 -17.62 16.33
CA LEU A 179 -3.26 -18.32 17.25
C LEU A 179 -3.34 -17.73 18.67
N GLU A 180 -3.37 -16.40 18.79
CA GLU A 180 -3.51 -15.74 20.08
C GLU A 180 -4.87 -16.03 20.76
N GLN A 181 -5.95 -16.06 19.99
CA GLN A 181 -7.26 -16.45 20.48
C GLN A 181 -7.27 -17.90 21.02
N LYS A 182 -6.63 -18.83 20.31
CA LYS A 182 -6.50 -20.21 20.75
C LYS A 182 -5.68 -20.33 22.05
N LYS A 183 -4.57 -19.60 22.15
CA LYS A 183 -3.75 -19.57 23.37
C LYS A 183 -4.56 -19.02 24.56
N ALA A 184 -5.28 -17.93 24.38
CA ALA A 184 -6.14 -17.36 25.41
C ALA A 184 -7.24 -18.33 25.85
N ALA A 185 -7.89 -19.02 24.92
CA ALA A 185 -8.91 -20.03 25.23
C ALA A 185 -8.33 -21.20 26.03
N ILE A 186 -7.15 -21.71 25.66
CA ILE A 186 -6.45 -22.76 26.39
C ILE A 186 -6.09 -22.31 27.82
N ALA A 187 -5.56 -21.09 27.95
CA ALA A 187 -5.22 -20.53 29.27
C ALA A 187 -6.45 -20.41 30.18
N THR A 188 -7.58 -19.95 29.62
CA THR A 188 -8.85 -19.88 30.35
C THR A 188 -9.33 -21.27 30.78
N GLN A 189 -9.30 -22.25 29.84
CA GLN A 189 -9.70 -23.63 30.19
C GLN A 189 -8.82 -24.26 31.24
N ASN A 190 -7.50 -24.03 31.20
CA ASN A 190 -6.58 -24.50 32.20
C ASN A 190 -6.85 -23.86 33.57
N SER A 191 -7.15 -22.56 33.59
CA SER A 191 -7.52 -21.85 34.84
C SER A 191 -8.79 -22.41 35.45
N VAL A 192 -9.83 -22.64 34.69
CA VAL A 192 -11.09 -23.26 35.14
C VAL A 192 -10.86 -24.67 35.66
N SER A 193 -10.05 -25.48 34.99
CA SER A 193 -9.72 -26.85 35.41
C SER A 193 -8.95 -26.84 36.72
N LEU A 194 -7.99 -25.96 36.94
CA LEU A 194 -7.26 -25.81 38.18
C LEU A 194 -8.18 -25.39 39.34
N GLN A 195 -9.07 -24.44 39.13
CA GLN A 195 -10.07 -24.02 40.11
C GLN A 195 -10.98 -25.17 40.53
N GLY A 196 -11.44 -25.96 39.53
CA GLY A 196 -12.24 -27.16 39.78
C GLY A 196 -11.50 -28.20 40.63
N MET A 197 -10.23 -28.46 40.33
CA MET A 197 -9.40 -29.38 41.13
C MET A 197 -9.19 -28.89 42.57
N VAL A 198 -8.94 -27.59 42.74
CA VAL A 198 -8.79 -26.98 44.10
C VAL A 198 -10.09 -27.08 44.89
N ALA A 199 -11.23 -26.80 44.26
CA ALA A 199 -12.55 -26.91 44.88
C ALA A 199 -12.86 -28.36 45.31
N ALA A 200 -12.61 -29.34 44.41
CA ALA A 200 -12.81 -30.76 44.68
C ALA A 200 -11.92 -31.23 45.83
N ARG A 201 -10.64 -30.82 45.86
CA ARG A 201 -9.72 -31.15 46.96
C ARG A 201 -10.19 -30.54 48.29
N SER A 202 -10.65 -29.29 48.28
CA SER A 202 -11.20 -28.63 49.48
C SER A 202 -12.43 -29.36 50.04
N ALA A 203 -13.37 -29.74 49.16
CA ALA A 203 -14.55 -30.51 49.52
C ALA A 203 -14.19 -31.88 50.13
N TYR A 204 -13.22 -32.58 49.54
CA TYR A 204 -12.72 -33.85 50.04
C TYR A 204 -12.12 -33.71 51.46
N LEU A 205 -11.28 -32.72 51.65
CA LEU A 205 -10.65 -32.47 52.97
C LEU A 205 -11.69 -32.10 54.06
N ASN A 206 -12.67 -31.27 53.71
CA ASN A 206 -13.72 -30.89 54.62
C ASN A 206 -14.70 -32.05 54.95
N GLY A 207 -14.97 -32.94 53.99
CA GLY A 207 -15.80 -34.13 54.21
C GLY A 207 -15.14 -35.22 55.03
N ASN A 208 -13.81 -35.30 55.08
CA ASN A 208 -13.07 -36.26 55.92
C ASN A 208 -12.77 -35.76 57.31
N LEU A 209 -13.09 -34.49 57.61
CA LEU A 209 -12.95 -33.91 59.00
C LEU A 209 -14.27 -33.79 59.73
N SER A 210 -15.37 -34.24 59.14
CA SER A 210 -16.70 -34.37 59.75
C SER A 210 -17.02 -35.86 60.02
#